data_f76b5e5ddd9f8359a77ffd42765b6e9c
#
_entry.id   f76b5e5ddd9f8359a77ffd42765b6e9c
#
_cell.length_a   1.000
_cell.length_b   1.000
_cell.length_c   1.000
_cell.angle_alpha   90.00
_cell.angle_beta   90.00
_cell.angle_gamma   90.00
#
_symmetry.space_group_name_H-M   'P 1'
#
loop_
_entity.id
_entity.type
_entity.pdbx_description
1 polymer ?
#
loop_
_entity_poly.entity_id
_entity_poly.type
_entity_poly.pdbx_seq_one_letter_code
_entity_poly.pdbx_strand_id
1 'polypeptide(L)'
;MSNNDGSLLDSDFLNKNPMEIFQQWYNTAKVHEPKSFPLFTLSTVDEMNKPHSRTMALVKYDLNGFKFCSNGNSPKANHLRNNQFASLCFYWPNCQRQVVVEGTTEEMPRHQVEAIFANGTNIEGKITNIALEFQSEPIASYDRVNEKREEIRRWMLFNANSLPCPGYIVGYNLIPDKIEFLKFNENYAHERIQLRRNDDKTANSGNESWIFQWLTP
;
A
#
# COMPACT_ATOMS: atom_id res chain seq x y z
N MET A 1 -8.72 25.07 -15.56
CA MET A 1 -8.90 24.08 -16.63
C MET A 1 -9.57 22.90 -15.97
N SER A 2 -10.85 22.66 -16.29
CA SER A 2 -11.59 21.50 -15.76
C SER A 2 -10.98 20.25 -16.38
N ASN A 3 -10.21 19.51 -15.58
CA ASN A 3 -9.85 18.16 -15.93
C ASN A 3 -11.18 17.38 -16.00
N ASN A 4 -11.61 17.09 -17.23
CA ASN A 4 -12.76 16.23 -17.50
C ASN A 4 -12.32 14.79 -17.26
N ASP A 5 -12.01 14.49 -16.02
CA ASP A 5 -11.62 13.20 -15.53
C ASP A 5 -12.91 12.47 -15.16
N GLY A 6 -13.34 11.57 -16.06
CA GLY A 6 -14.67 10.97 -16.16
C GLY A 6 -15.39 10.75 -14.83
N SER A 7 -16.69 10.95 -14.83
CA SER A 7 -17.56 10.58 -13.72
C SER A 7 -17.41 9.09 -13.43
N LEU A 8 -17.38 8.67 -12.16
CA LEU A 8 -17.49 7.25 -11.80
C LEU A 8 -18.85 6.65 -12.25
N LEU A 9 -19.80 7.55 -12.58
CA LEU A 9 -21.11 7.19 -13.10
C LEU A 9 -21.07 6.84 -14.61
N ASP A 10 -19.92 7.00 -15.26
CA ASP A 10 -19.78 6.68 -16.67
C ASP A 10 -19.79 5.16 -16.88
N SER A 11 -20.56 4.70 -17.87
CA SER A 11 -20.69 3.29 -18.25
C SER A 11 -19.36 2.61 -18.52
N ASP A 12 -18.34 3.37 -18.91
CA ASP A 12 -16.98 2.88 -19.17
C ASP A 12 -16.28 2.37 -17.90
N PHE A 13 -16.66 2.84 -16.70
CA PHE A 13 -16.14 2.34 -15.44
C PHE A 13 -16.77 1.00 -15.02
N LEU A 14 -18.02 0.75 -15.42
CA LEU A 14 -18.78 -0.44 -15.03
C LEU A 14 -18.18 -1.76 -15.56
N ASN A 15 -17.45 -1.69 -16.66
CA ASN A 15 -16.89 -2.84 -17.36
C ASN A 15 -15.38 -3.02 -17.14
N LYS A 16 -14.74 -2.13 -16.36
CA LYS A 16 -13.30 -2.19 -16.11
C LYS A 16 -12.97 -3.10 -14.93
N ASN A 17 -11.83 -3.78 -15.04
CA ASN A 17 -11.21 -4.41 -13.88
C ASN A 17 -10.86 -3.31 -12.85
N PRO A 18 -11.16 -3.51 -11.54
CA PRO A 18 -10.84 -2.52 -10.51
C PRO A 18 -9.37 -2.10 -10.48
N MET A 19 -8.45 -3.00 -10.87
CA MET A 19 -7.03 -2.66 -10.95
C MET A 19 -6.71 -1.68 -12.10
N GLU A 20 -7.51 -1.67 -13.18
CA GLU A 20 -7.38 -0.68 -14.26
C GLU A 20 -7.88 0.70 -13.82
N ILE A 21 -8.98 0.73 -13.05
CA ILE A 21 -9.48 1.97 -12.44
C ILE A 21 -8.44 2.52 -11.45
N PHE A 22 -7.91 1.66 -10.59
CA PHE A 22 -6.83 2.04 -9.66
C PHE A 22 -5.63 2.60 -10.41
N GLN A 23 -5.19 1.95 -11.49
CA GLN A 23 -4.04 2.40 -12.29
C GLN A 23 -4.25 3.81 -12.84
N GLN A 24 -5.43 4.11 -13.37
CA GLN A 24 -5.74 5.44 -13.90
C GLN A 24 -5.67 6.50 -12.79
N TRP A 25 -6.28 6.23 -11.64
CA TRP A 25 -6.29 7.14 -10.50
C TRP A 25 -4.91 7.30 -9.88
N TYR A 26 -4.16 6.22 -9.78
CA TYR A 26 -2.79 6.21 -9.26
C TYR A 26 -1.83 7.02 -10.15
N ASN A 27 -1.97 6.91 -11.48
CA ASN A 27 -1.19 7.71 -12.42
C ASN A 27 -1.53 9.21 -12.32
N THR A 28 -2.79 9.56 -12.13
CA THR A 28 -3.21 10.94 -11.87
C THR A 28 -2.61 11.44 -10.55
N ALA A 29 -2.70 10.66 -9.48
CA ALA A 29 -2.14 11.01 -8.18
C ALA A 29 -0.62 11.21 -8.23
N LYS A 30 0.09 10.40 -9.00
CA LYS A 30 1.55 10.55 -9.18
C LYS A 30 1.95 11.95 -9.66
N VAL A 31 1.10 12.59 -10.46
CA VAL A 31 1.35 13.95 -10.99
C VAL A 31 0.91 15.03 -10.01
N HIS A 32 -0.24 14.85 -9.35
CA HIS A 32 -0.90 15.90 -8.58
C HIS A 32 -0.67 15.80 -7.07
N GLU A 33 -0.13 14.69 -6.58
CA GLU A 33 0.10 14.42 -5.15
C GLU A 33 1.58 14.17 -4.81
N PRO A 34 2.52 15.05 -5.17
CA PRO A 34 3.95 14.77 -5.07
C PRO A 34 4.43 14.55 -3.62
N LYS A 35 3.69 15.03 -2.61
CA LYS A 35 4.04 14.89 -1.19
C LYS A 35 3.48 13.62 -0.56
N SER A 36 2.28 13.20 -0.96
CA SER A 36 1.59 12.03 -0.39
C SER A 36 1.77 10.76 -1.22
N PHE A 37 2.16 10.88 -2.47
CA PHE A 37 2.45 9.75 -3.34
C PHE A 37 3.81 9.08 -3.00
N PRO A 38 3.93 7.75 -2.93
CA PRO A 38 2.92 6.68 -3.08
C PRO A 38 2.35 6.18 -1.73
N LEU A 39 2.05 7.09 -0.81
CA LEU A 39 1.67 6.74 0.56
C LEU A 39 0.21 6.26 0.65
N PHE A 40 -0.02 5.36 1.60
CA PHE A 40 -1.34 4.90 2.01
C PHE A 40 -1.39 4.66 3.52
N THR A 41 -2.58 4.64 4.09
CA THR A 41 -2.80 4.20 5.46
C THR A 41 -3.08 2.70 5.47
N LEU A 42 -2.23 1.94 6.15
CA LEU A 42 -2.44 0.51 6.42
C LEU A 42 -3.18 0.36 7.75
N SER A 43 -4.30 -0.33 7.74
CA SER A 43 -5.05 -0.73 8.94
C SER A 43 -4.92 -2.24 9.15
N THR A 44 -4.63 -2.62 10.40
CA THR A 44 -4.49 -4.02 10.85
C THR A 44 -5.13 -4.14 12.23
N VAL A 45 -5.42 -5.35 12.67
CA VAL A 45 -5.96 -5.62 14.00
C VAL A 45 -4.99 -6.45 14.84
N ASP A 46 -4.93 -6.19 16.15
CA ASP A 46 -4.16 -6.99 17.09
C ASP A 46 -4.94 -8.25 17.55
N GLU A 47 -4.33 -9.05 18.42
CA GLU A 47 -4.93 -10.27 18.95
C GLU A 47 -6.22 -10.03 19.76
N MET A 48 -6.43 -8.80 20.23
CA MET A 48 -7.64 -8.37 20.94
C MET A 48 -8.68 -7.75 20.00
N ASN A 49 -8.48 -7.85 18.69
CA ASN A 49 -9.31 -7.23 17.66
C ASN A 49 -9.33 -5.68 17.71
N LYS A 50 -8.33 -5.04 18.30
CA LYS A 50 -8.21 -3.59 18.28
C LYS A 50 -7.59 -3.14 16.97
N PRO A 51 -8.19 -2.15 16.29
CA PRO A 51 -7.65 -1.62 15.04
C PRO A 51 -6.44 -0.70 15.27
N HIS A 52 -5.46 -0.81 14.41
CA HIS A 52 -4.26 0.02 14.40
C HIS A 52 -3.98 0.52 13.00
N SER A 53 -3.67 1.80 12.85
CA SER A 53 -3.36 2.42 11.55
C SER A 53 -2.00 3.12 11.55
N ARG A 54 -1.34 3.12 10.38
CA ARG A 54 -0.08 3.84 10.14
C ARG A 54 0.10 4.10 8.66
N THR A 55 0.93 5.12 8.36
CA THR A 55 1.30 5.42 6.97
C THR A 55 2.37 4.45 6.48
N MET A 56 2.18 3.93 5.27
CA MET A 56 3.08 3.06 4.55
C MET A 56 3.26 3.56 3.12
N ALA A 57 4.27 3.05 2.41
CA ALA A 57 4.48 3.32 1.00
C ALA A 57 4.15 2.09 0.15
N LEU A 58 3.38 2.29 -0.92
CA LEU A 58 3.15 1.26 -1.92
C LEU A 58 4.43 1.07 -2.73
N VAL A 59 4.90 -0.16 -2.82
CA VAL A 59 6.10 -0.51 -3.58
C VAL A 59 5.76 -0.89 -5.01
N LYS A 60 4.72 -1.69 -5.17
CA LYS A 60 4.24 -2.18 -6.46
C LYS A 60 2.77 -2.59 -6.33
N TYR A 61 2.05 -2.55 -7.43
CA TYR A 61 0.76 -3.23 -7.59
C TYR A 61 0.70 -3.91 -8.96
N ASP A 62 -0.07 -4.95 -9.06
CA ASP A 62 -0.39 -5.66 -10.30
C ASP A 62 -1.74 -6.38 -10.13
N LEU A 63 -2.17 -7.17 -11.10
CA LEU A 63 -3.43 -7.91 -11.04
C LEU A 63 -3.54 -8.85 -9.83
N ASN A 64 -2.40 -9.22 -9.22
CA ASN A 64 -2.35 -10.10 -8.06
C ASN A 64 -2.38 -9.35 -6.71
N GLY A 65 -2.42 -8.01 -6.72
CA GLY A 65 -2.58 -7.23 -5.49
C GLY A 65 -1.61 -6.08 -5.30
N PHE A 66 -1.54 -5.63 -4.04
CA PHE A 66 -0.83 -4.43 -3.60
C PHE A 66 0.34 -4.81 -2.71
N LYS A 67 1.57 -4.48 -3.12
CA LYS A 67 2.80 -4.92 -2.47
C LYS A 67 3.44 -3.80 -1.65
N PHE A 68 3.79 -4.09 -0.42
CA PHE A 68 4.48 -3.18 0.49
C PHE A 68 5.50 -3.94 1.35
N CYS A 69 6.52 -3.24 1.82
CA CYS A 69 7.54 -3.81 2.70
C CYS A 69 7.44 -3.24 4.11
N SER A 70 7.83 -4.02 5.08
CA SER A 70 7.84 -3.65 6.49
C SER A 70 9.01 -4.28 7.23
N ASN A 71 9.25 -3.80 8.44
CA ASN A 71 10.10 -4.49 9.41
C ASN A 71 9.28 -5.64 10.04
N GLY A 72 9.78 -6.88 9.93
CA GLY A 72 9.16 -8.09 10.47
C GLY A 72 9.12 -8.14 12.00
N ASN A 73 9.93 -7.33 12.69
CA ASN A 73 9.93 -7.20 14.15
C ASN A 73 8.97 -6.11 14.65
N SER A 74 8.18 -5.49 13.76
CA SER A 74 7.24 -4.44 14.13
C SER A 74 5.89 -4.99 14.59
N PRO A 75 5.12 -4.22 15.41
CA PRO A 75 3.78 -4.62 15.83
C PRO A 75 2.85 -4.98 14.67
N LYS A 76 2.90 -4.21 13.56
CA LYS A 76 2.06 -4.50 12.39
C LYS A 76 2.38 -5.84 11.72
N ALA A 77 3.65 -6.26 11.73
CA ALA A 77 4.03 -7.57 11.22
C ALA A 77 3.49 -8.70 12.11
N ASN A 78 3.47 -8.50 13.44
CA ASN A 78 2.83 -9.43 14.37
C ASN A 78 1.31 -9.50 14.12
N HIS A 79 0.65 -8.34 13.93
CA HIS A 79 -0.78 -8.32 13.59
C HIS A 79 -1.06 -9.16 12.34
N LEU A 80 -0.30 -8.95 11.25
CA LEU A 80 -0.52 -9.64 9.99
C LEU A 80 -0.19 -11.14 10.04
N ARG A 81 0.70 -11.59 10.93
CA ARG A 81 0.93 -13.03 11.16
C ARG A 81 -0.26 -13.70 11.86
N ASN A 82 -0.90 -12.99 12.79
CA ASN A 82 -2.01 -13.51 13.57
C ASN A 82 -3.36 -13.33 12.86
N ASN A 83 -3.51 -12.26 12.10
CA ASN A 83 -4.70 -11.95 11.32
C ASN A 83 -4.28 -11.33 9.99
N GLN A 84 -4.48 -12.06 8.91
CA GLN A 84 -4.06 -11.67 7.56
C GLN A 84 -4.97 -10.58 6.94
N PHE A 85 -6.13 -10.28 7.53
CA PHE A 85 -7.01 -9.24 7.00
C PHE A 85 -6.44 -7.85 7.23
N ALA A 86 -6.45 -7.04 6.18
CA ALA A 86 -5.97 -5.67 6.23
C ALA A 86 -6.78 -4.75 5.29
N SER A 87 -6.67 -3.45 5.56
CA SER A 87 -7.20 -2.42 4.69
C SER A 87 -6.13 -1.40 4.36
N LEU A 88 -6.06 -1.00 3.09
CA LEU A 88 -5.24 0.10 2.59
C LEU A 88 -6.16 1.25 2.20
N CYS A 89 -5.89 2.45 2.69
CA CYS A 89 -6.61 3.65 2.30
C CYS A 89 -5.63 4.64 1.65
N PHE A 90 -5.85 4.90 0.37
CA PHE A 90 -5.20 5.97 -0.39
C PHE A 90 -6.11 7.19 -0.35
N TYR A 91 -5.58 8.34 0.06
CA TYR A 91 -6.30 9.59 0.03
C TYR A 91 -5.49 10.65 -0.73
N TRP A 92 -6.06 11.17 -1.79
CA TRP A 92 -5.46 12.11 -2.72
C TRP A 92 -6.27 13.41 -2.75
N PRO A 93 -6.01 14.33 -1.83
CA PRO A 93 -6.84 15.53 -1.65
C PRO A 93 -6.83 16.46 -2.86
N ASN A 94 -5.68 16.64 -3.53
CA ASN A 94 -5.63 17.50 -4.72
C ASN A 94 -6.38 16.87 -5.91
N CYS A 95 -6.54 15.55 -5.91
CA CYS A 95 -7.33 14.83 -6.91
C CYS A 95 -8.79 14.67 -6.47
N GLN A 96 -9.14 15.05 -5.25
CA GLN A 96 -10.45 14.82 -4.63
C GLN A 96 -10.87 13.34 -4.71
N ARG A 97 -9.95 12.41 -4.37
CA ARG A 97 -10.15 10.97 -4.52
C ARG A 97 -9.68 10.19 -3.31
N GLN A 98 -10.42 9.12 -3.03
CA GLN A 98 -10.02 8.09 -2.07
C GLN A 98 -10.22 6.72 -2.69
N VAL A 99 -9.28 5.81 -2.42
CA VAL A 99 -9.42 4.39 -2.73
C VAL A 99 -9.21 3.60 -1.45
N VAL A 100 -10.16 2.73 -1.12
CA VAL A 100 -10.02 1.76 -0.03
C VAL A 100 -9.93 0.38 -0.63
N VAL A 101 -8.92 -0.37 -0.23
CA VAL A 101 -8.69 -1.75 -0.64
C VAL A 101 -8.74 -2.61 0.60
N GLU A 102 -9.63 -3.57 0.65
CA GLU A 102 -9.73 -4.57 1.72
C GLU A 102 -9.45 -5.95 1.17
N GLY A 103 -8.77 -6.78 1.95
CA GLY A 103 -8.42 -8.12 1.51
C GLY A 103 -7.49 -8.86 2.46
N THR A 104 -6.92 -9.93 1.97
CA THR A 104 -6.04 -10.83 2.70
C THR A 104 -4.59 -10.59 2.32
N THR A 105 -3.70 -10.51 3.31
CA THR A 105 -2.27 -10.35 3.08
C THR A 105 -1.56 -11.70 3.06
N GLU A 106 -0.61 -11.84 2.14
CA GLU A 106 0.34 -12.95 2.08
C GLU A 106 1.76 -12.41 2.19
N GLU A 107 2.62 -13.14 2.92
CA GLU A 107 4.04 -12.79 2.98
C GLU A 107 4.71 -13.13 1.65
N MET A 108 5.47 -12.18 1.12
CA MET A 108 6.17 -12.34 -0.16
C MET A 108 7.42 -13.22 -0.01
N PRO A 109 7.76 -14.02 -1.03
CA PRO A 109 9.02 -14.77 -1.06
C PRO A 109 10.24 -13.87 -0.87
N ARG A 110 11.22 -14.32 -0.10
CA ARG A 110 12.42 -13.55 0.27
C ARG A 110 13.13 -12.92 -0.94
N HIS A 111 13.31 -13.66 -2.02
CA HIS A 111 13.99 -13.18 -3.23
C HIS A 111 13.28 -11.96 -3.86
N GLN A 112 11.93 -11.87 -3.76
CA GLN A 112 11.18 -10.71 -4.24
C GLN A 112 11.40 -9.49 -3.35
N VAL A 113 11.45 -9.69 -2.03
CA VAL A 113 11.76 -8.62 -1.06
C VAL A 113 13.15 -8.06 -1.30
N GLU A 114 14.14 -8.93 -1.51
CA GLU A 114 15.52 -8.55 -1.83
C GLU A 114 15.61 -7.77 -3.14
N ALA A 115 14.91 -8.22 -4.18
CA ALA A 115 14.85 -7.52 -5.46
C ALA A 115 14.22 -6.11 -5.31
N ILE A 116 13.12 -5.99 -4.55
CA ILE A 116 12.49 -4.70 -4.24
C ILE A 116 13.46 -3.80 -3.48
N PHE A 117 14.11 -4.33 -2.45
CA PHE A 117 15.07 -3.57 -1.65
C PHE A 117 16.25 -3.10 -2.50
N ALA A 118 16.83 -3.97 -3.32
CA ALA A 118 17.97 -3.65 -4.19
C ALA A 118 17.61 -2.52 -5.19
N ASN A 119 16.46 -2.65 -5.86
CA ASN A 119 16.02 -1.71 -6.89
C ASN A 119 15.41 -0.40 -6.34
N GLY A 120 15.13 -0.32 -5.04
CA GLY A 120 14.61 0.89 -4.43
C GLY A 120 15.60 2.05 -4.51
N THR A 121 15.13 3.23 -4.92
CA THR A 121 15.96 4.43 -5.11
C THR A 121 16.12 5.28 -3.84
N ASN A 122 15.28 5.06 -2.83
CA ASN A 122 15.33 5.80 -1.57
C ASN A 122 16.44 5.27 -0.66
N ILE A 123 17.65 5.76 -0.87
CA ILE A 123 18.84 5.36 -0.10
C ILE A 123 18.67 5.68 1.40
N GLU A 124 18.16 6.86 1.74
CA GLU A 124 17.94 7.26 3.14
C GLU A 124 16.92 6.35 3.84
N GLY A 125 15.87 5.94 3.12
CA GLY A 125 14.92 4.94 3.60
C GLY A 125 15.56 3.59 3.85
N LYS A 126 16.45 3.13 2.97
CA LYS A 126 17.22 1.89 3.16
C LYS A 126 18.11 1.97 4.40
N ILE A 127 18.88 3.06 4.55
CA ILE A 127 19.74 3.31 5.71
C ILE A 127 18.92 3.27 7.00
N THR A 128 17.78 3.95 7.02
CA THR A 128 16.88 3.98 8.17
C THR A 128 16.34 2.58 8.50
N ASN A 129 15.91 1.82 7.49
CA ASN A 129 15.44 0.44 7.67
C ASN A 129 16.54 -0.48 8.23
N ILE A 130 17.79 -0.30 7.82
CA ILE A 130 18.91 -1.09 8.34
C ILE A 130 19.27 -0.65 9.78
N ALA A 131 19.17 0.64 10.10
CA ALA A 131 19.45 1.16 11.42
C ALA A 131 18.42 0.74 12.48
N LEU A 132 17.18 0.46 12.05
CA LEU A 132 16.04 0.15 12.90
C LEU A 132 15.67 -1.33 12.82
N GLU A 133 16.46 -2.20 13.43
CA GLU A 133 16.14 -3.63 13.53
C GLU A 133 14.78 -3.88 14.21
N PHE A 134 14.47 -3.08 15.24
CA PHE A 134 13.17 -3.07 15.92
C PHE A 134 12.45 -1.75 15.64
N GLN A 135 11.18 -1.83 15.31
CA GLN A 135 10.35 -0.69 14.96
C GLN A 135 9.20 -0.52 15.96
N SER A 136 8.92 0.75 16.31
CA SER A 136 7.87 1.13 17.27
C SER A 136 8.13 0.73 18.73
N GLU A 137 9.38 0.50 19.11
CA GLU A 137 9.79 0.34 20.48
C GLU A 137 10.13 1.69 21.14
N PRO A 138 9.92 1.84 22.45
CA PRO A 138 10.38 3.01 23.18
C PRO A 138 11.91 3.12 23.12
N ILE A 139 12.41 4.32 22.84
CA ILE A 139 13.83 4.63 22.85
C ILE A 139 14.10 5.82 23.77
N ALA A 140 15.26 5.82 24.45
CA ALA A 140 15.64 6.90 25.34
C ALA A 140 16.03 8.18 24.60
N SER A 141 16.64 8.06 23.41
CA SER A 141 17.08 9.18 22.56
C SER A 141 17.16 8.75 21.09
N TYR A 142 16.92 9.69 20.18
CA TYR A 142 17.19 9.50 18.73
C TYR A 142 18.68 9.53 18.38
N ASP A 143 19.56 9.96 19.27
CA ASP A 143 21.00 10.08 19.00
C ASP A 143 21.58 8.73 18.56
N ARG A 144 21.22 7.67 19.27
CA ARG A 144 21.65 6.30 18.94
C ARG A 144 21.20 5.83 17.55
N VAL A 145 20.00 6.23 17.13
CA VAL A 145 19.49 5.94 15.78
C VAL A 145 20.30 6.72 14.74
N ASN A 146 20.59 7.99 15.02
CA ASN A 146 21.38 8.85 14.13
C ASN A 146 22.82 8.35 14.00
N GLU A 147 23.46 7.98 15.10
CA GLU A 147 24.81 7.37 15.11
C GLU A 147 24.85 6.12 14.22
N LYS A 148 23.87 5.22 14.37
CA LYS A 148 23.77 4.01 13.56
C LYS A 148 23.60 4.31 12.07
N ARG A 149 22.78 5.32 11.73
CA ARG A 149 22.63 5.77 10.35
C ARG A 149 23.93 6.30 9.76
N GLU A 150 24.71 7.07 10.53
CA GLU A 150 26.01 7.59 10.10
C GLU A 150 27.06 6.47 9.94
N GLU A 151 27.04 5.44 10.79
CA GLU A 151 27.88 4.25 10.62
C GLU A 151 27.57 3.56 9.29
N ILE A 152 26.28 3.38 8.95
CA ILE A 152 25.85 2.74 7.70
C ILE A 152 26.26 3.61 6.50
N ARG A 153 26.13 4.93 6.56
CA ARG A 153 26.58 5.83 5.48
C ARG A 153 28.08 5.70 5.25
N ARG A 154 28.88 5.68 6.33
CA ARG A 154 30.34 5.47 6.23
C ARG A 154 30.67 4.12 5.62
N TRP A 155 29.98 3.06 6.06
CA TRP A 155 30.17 1.72 5.49
C TRP A 155 29.88 1.69 3.98
N MET A 156 28.86 2.38 3.51
CA MET A 156 28.51 2.47 2.08
C MET A 156 29.64 3.08 1.23
N LEU A 157 30.36 4.06 1.73
CA LEU A 157 31.46 4.70 1.00
C LEU A 157 32.56 3.69 0.61
N PHE A 158 32.75 2.65 1.40
CA PHE A 158 33.77 1.61 1.18
C PHE A 158 33.23 0.35 0.50
N ASN A 159 31.91 0.22 0.33
CA ASN A 159 31.26 -1.00 -0.17
C ASN A 159 30.42 -0.74 -1.44
N ALA A 160 30.95 0.06 -2.37
CA ALA A 160 30.33 0.35 -3.67
C ALA A 160 28.85 0.77 -3.61
N ASN A 161 28.47 1.49 -2.55
CA ASN A 161 27.10 1.94 -2.30
C ASN A 161 26.04 0.81 -2.27
N SER A 162 26.46 -0.44 -2.07
CA SER A 162 25.56 -1.58 -1.98
C SER A 162 25.11 -1.80 -0.53
N LEU A 163 23.79 -1.76 -0.30
CA LEU A 163 23.20 -2.08 0.99
C LEU A 163 22.50 -3.44 0.91
N PRO A 164 22.92 -4.44 1.70
CA PRO A 164 22.23 -5.72 1.74
C PRO A 164 20.85 -5.55 2.37
N CYS A 165 19.86 -6.31 1.87
CA CYS A 165 18.54 -6.34 2.48
C CYS A 165 18.60 -7.10 3.81
N PRO A 166 18.29 -6.45 4.96
CA PRO A 166 18.30 -7.12 6.25
C PRO A 166 17.30 -8.27 6.32
N GLY A 167 17.65 -9.32 7.09
CA GLY A 167 16.80 -10.50 7.25
C GLY A 167 15.42 -10.20 7.83
N TYR A 168 15.32 -9.17 8.65
CA TYR A 168 14.07 -8.72 9.27
C TYR A 168 13.19 -7.83 8.36
N ILE A 169 13.62 -7.46 7.15
CA ILE A 169 12.73 -6.80 6.19
C ILE A 169 11.88 -7.86 5.51
N VAL A 170 10.58 -7.73 5.65
CA VAL A 170 9.55 -8.60 5.05
C VAL A 170 8.70 -7.83 4.06
N GLY A 171 8.14 -8.53 3.09
CA GLY A 171 7.19 -7.96 2.14
C GLY A 171 5.84 -8.63 2.28
N TYR A 172 4.79 -7.88 2.02
CA TYR A 172 3.42 -8.36 1.99
C TYR A 172 2.78 -8.03 0.65
N ASN A 173 1.95 -8.94 0.16
CA ASN A 173 1.04 -8.72 -0.94
C ASN A 173 -0.39 -8.76 -0.39
N LEU A 174 -1.13 -7.66 -0.46
CA LEU A 174 -2.55 -7.66 -0.14
C LEU A 174 -3.32 -8.03 -1.42
N ILE A 175 -3.97 -9.18 -1.38
CA ILE A 175 -4.88 -9.68 -2.42
C ILE A 175 -6.25 -9.08 -2.14
N PRO A 176 -6.79 -8.24 -3.02
CA PRO A 176 -8.02 -7.53 -2.72
C PRO A 176 -9.25 -8.43 -2.88
N ASP A 177 -10.12 -8.41 -1.87
CA ASP A 177 -11.48 -8.97 -1.93
C ASP A 177 -12.50 -7.89 -2.28
N LYS A 178 -12.19 -6.63 -1.92
CA LYS A 178 -13.03 -5.46 -2.14
C LYS A 178 -12.19 -4.23 -2.42
N ILE A 179 -12.58 -3.47 -3.43
CA ILE A 179 -12.01 -2.15 -3.72
C ILE A 179 -13.13 -1.14 -3.84
N GLU A 180 -13.00 -0.05 -3.12
CA GLU A 180 -13.93 1.06 -3.12
C GLU A 180 -13.26 2.31 -3.67
N PHE A 181 -13.94 2.99 -4.58
CA PHE A 181 -13.52 4.26 -5.15
C PHE A 181 -14.51 5.35 -4.73
N LEU A 182 -14.00 6.43 -4.16
CA LEU A 182 -14.77 7.60 -3.75
C LEU A 182 -14.18 8.84 -4.42
N LYS A 183 -15.01 9.54 -5.17
CA LYS A 183 -14.72 10.85 -5.77
C LYS A 183 -15.50 11.93 -5.03
N PHE A 184 -14.77 12.88 -4.46
CA PHE A 184 -15.35 14.01 -3.76
C PHE A 184 -15.80 15.07 -4.78
N ASN A 185 -17.03 15.53 -4.65
CA ASN A 185 -17.61 16.59 -5.47
C ASN A 185 -17.99 17.78 -4.56
N GLU A 186 -17.61 18.99 -4.94
CA GLU A 186 -17.88 20.18 -4.12
C GLU A 186 -19.36 20.62 -4.17
N ASN A 187 -20.01 20.45 -5.32
CA ASN A 187 -21.35 20.98 -5.58
C ASN A 187 -22.44 19.90 -5.75
N TYR A 188 -22.07 18.63 -5.67
CA TYR A 188 -22.96 17.48 -5.86
C TYR A 188 -22.68 16.40 -4.83
N ALA A 189 -23.55 15.39 -4.79
CA ALA A 189 -23.27 14.20 -4.01
C ALA A 189 -21.96 13.55 -4.45
N HIS A 190 -21.16 13.06 -3.50
CA HIS A 190 -19.95 12.32 -3.81
C HIS A 190 -20.29 11.05 -4.60
N GLU A 191 -19.44 10.71 -5.55
CA GLU A 191 -19.61 9.49 -6.32
C GLU A 191 -18.85 8.35 -5.63
N ARG A 192 -19.55 7.26 -5.31
CA ARG A 192 -18.97 6.13 -4.58
C ARG A 192 -19.36 4.83 -5.22
N ILE A 193 -18.35 4.03 -5.58
CA ILE A 193 -18.53 2.70 -6.15
C ILE A 193 -17.71 1.68 -5.37
N GLN A 194 -18.20 0.46 -5.35
CA GLN A 194 -17.53 -0.69 -4.75
C GLN A 194 -17.50 -1.84 -5.75
N LEU A 195 -16.34 -2.49 -5.84
CA LEU A 195 -16.19 -3.75 -6.56
C LEU A 195 -15.75 -4.82 -5.56
N ARG A 196 -16.47 -5.95 -5.53
CA ARG A 196 -16.16 -7.11 -4.71
C ARG A 196 -15.87 -8.31 -5.58
N ARG A 197 -14.94 -9.17 -5.16
CA ARG A 197 -14.76 -10.47 -5.82
C ARG A 197 -16.05 -11.27 -5.76
N ASN A 198 -16.33 -11.95 -6.84
CA ASN A 198 -17.42 -12.91 -6.89
C ASN A 198 -16.90 -14.26 -6.37
N ASP A 199 -17.36 -14.66 -5.19
CA ASP A 199 -17.01 -15.95 -4.56
C ASP A 199 -17.76 -17.15 -5.18
N ASP A 200 -18.64 -16.92 -6.16
CA ASP A 200 -19.39 -17.98 -6.82
C ASP A 200 -18.46 -18.83 -7.71
N LYS A 201 -17.95 -19.92 -7.13
CA LYS A 201 -17.12 -20.94 -7.80
C LYS A 201 -17.84 -21.71 -8.92
N THR A 202 -19.10 -21.36 -9.21
CA THR A 202 -19.93 -22.00 -10.26
C THR A 202 -19.76 -21.35 -11.64
N ALA A 203 -19.15 -20.19 -11.73
CA ALA A 203 -18.83 -19.55 -13.00
C ALA A 203 -17.59 -20.22 -13.61
N ASN A 204 -17.80 -21.07 -14.59
CA ASN A 204 -16.79 -21.77 -15.40
C ASN A 204 -15.95 -20.83 -16.30
N SER A 205 -15.82 -19.56 -15.96
CA SER A 205 -14.97 -18.61 -16.67
C SER A 205 -13.73 -18.33 -15.83
N GLY A 206 -12.56 -18.72 -16.32
CA GLY A 206 -11.26 -18.50 -15.68
C GLY A 206 -10.85 -17.03 -15.55
N ASN A 207 -11.79 -16.11 -15.55
CA ASN A 207 -11.65 -14.71 -15.21
C ASN A 207 -12.28 -14.46 -13.85
N GLU A 208 -11.49 -14.01 -12.89
CA GLU A 208 -11.99 -13.47 -11.63
C GLU A 208 -13.03 -12.38 -11.95
N SER A 209 -14.29 -12.68 -11.69
CA SER A 209 -15.37 -11.72 -11.92
C SER A 209 -15.52 -10.81 -10.70
N TRP A 210 -15.70 -9.52 -10.95
CA TRP A 210 -15.98 -8.52 -9.94
C TRP A 210 -17.45 -8.12 -9.99
N ILE A 211 -18.11 -8.05 -8.82
CA ILE A 211 -19.46 -7.54 -8.67
C ILE A 211 -19.38 -6.07 -8.36
N PHE A 212 -19.97 -5.26 -9.21
CA PHE A 212 -20.05 -3.81 -9.08
C PHE A 212 -21.28 -3.38 -8.28
N GLN A 213 -21.15 -2.38 -7.43
CA GLN A 213 -22.22 -1.74 -6.67
C GLN A 213 -22.02 -0.23 -6.58
N TRP A 214 -23.12 0.50 -6.72
CA TRP A 214 -23.18 1.89 -6.29
C TRP A 214 -23.39 1.95 -4.78
N LEU A 215 -22.69 2.86 -4.12
CA LEU A 215 -22.91 3.13 -2.70
C LEU A 215 -23.43 4.56 -2.52
N THR A 216 -24.29 4.75 -1.53
CA THR A 216 -24.61 6.10 -1.05
C THR A 216 -23.35 6.75 -0.48
N PRO A 217 -23.13 8.03 -0.72
CA PRO A 217 -21.96 8.77 -0.20
C PRO A 217 -21.89 8.75 1.30
#